data_8b463086cecdf2a1348e374a3c31ee43
#
_entry.id   8b463086cecdf2a1348e374a3c31ee43
#
_cell.length_a   1.000
_cell.length_b   1.000
_cell.length_c   1.000
_cell.angle_alpha   90.00
_cell.angle_beta   90.00
_cell.angle_gamma   90.00
#
_symmetry.space_group_name_H-M   'P 1'
#
loop_
_entity.id
_entity.type
_entity.pdbx_description
1 polymer ?
#
loop_
_entity_poly.entity_id
_entity_poly.type
_entity_poly.pdbx_seq_one_letter_code
_entity_poly.pdbx_strand_id
1 'polypeptide(L)'
;MRKVNVLYSMVFMITLFGVSVNHLNACTRVVYQGDNNMIITGRTMDWKEDTRSNIWIFPRGMERNGEVGKDPMRWKSKYGSVITSAYDICSTDGMNEKGLVANLLWLAESSYPQWNGERPALSIAAWVQYMLDNFATVDEAVAEVEKNTFDVVSDMMPDGTRMATLHLSISDATGDNAIFEYVDGKLDIHHSKAYQVMTNSPVFDQQLALDDYWKNIGGTTFLPGTNRAADRFVRASFYINAIPKTEDTRTALASVFSVIRNTSVPFGISTPDQPNISSTRWRTVSD
;
A
#
# COMPACT_ATOMS: atom_id res chain seq x y z
N MET A 1 -24.84 73.09 -8.80
CA MET A 1 -23.71 72.16 -8.84
C MET A 1 -24.01 70.95 -7.89
N ARG A 2 -24.44 69.84 -8.46
CA ARG A 2 -24.73 68.62 -7.70
C ARG A 2 -23.50 67.75 -7.73
N LYS A 3 -22.94 67.38 -6.54
CA LYS A 3 -21.87 66.42 -6.38
C LYS A 3 -22.46 65.01 -6.45
N VAL A 4 -22.01 64.24 -7.41
CA VAL A 4 -22.31 62.82 -7.53
C VAL A 4 -21.26 62.03 -6.70
N ASN A 5 -21.70 61.40 -5.63
CA ASN A 5 -20.87 60.47 -4.89
C ASN A 5 -20.93 59.10 -5.58
N VAL A 6 -19.81 58.68 -6.13
CA VAL A 6 -19.63 57.31 -6.66
C VAL A 6 -19.18 56.43 -5.52
N LEU A 7 -20.04 55.50 -5.08
CA LEU A 7 -19.77 54.51 -4.08
C LEU A 7 -19.17 53.27 -4.78
N TYR A 8 -17.88 53.04 -4.62
CA TYR A 8 -17.23 51.80 -5.07
C TYR A 8 -17.55 50.67 -4.10
N SER A 9 -18.46 49.79 -4.49
CA SER A 9 -18.67 48.51 -3.81
C SER A 9 -17.55 47.56 -4.22
N MET A 10 -16.60 47.36 -3.32
CA MET A 10 -15.53 46.37 -3.45
C MET A 10 -16.11 45.02 -3.00
N VAL A 11 -16.52 44.20 -3.99
CA VAL A 11 -16.92 42.80 -3.75
C VAL A 11 -15.67 41.99 -3.48
N PHE A 12 -15.45 41.65 -2.23
CA PHE A 12 -14.37 40.73 -1.81
C PHE A 12 -14.82 39.29 -2.11
N MET A 13 -14.38 38.77 -3.23
CA MET A 13 -14.62 37.37 -3.62
C MET A 13 -13.70 36.46 -2.78
N ILE A 14 -14.22 35.97 -1.66
CA ILE A 14 -13.52 34.94 -0.88
C ILE A 14 -13.63 33.63 -1.67
N THR A 15 -12.59 33.29 -2.41
CA THR A 15 -12.39 31.93 -2.92
C THR A 15 -12.12 31.02 -1.72
N LEU A 16 -13.14 30.29 -1.28
CA LEU A 16 -12.94 29.15 -0.41
C LEU A 16 -12.07 28.11 -1.17
N PHE A 17 -10.79 28.13 -0.92
CA PHE A 17 -9.97 26.96 -1.17
C PHE A 17 -10.46 25.88 -0.22
N GLY A 18 -11.24 24.94 -0.74
CA GLY A 18 -11.56 23.71 -0.05
C GLY A 18 -10.25 23.00 0.27
N VAL A 19 -9.81 23.10 1.51
CA VAL A 19 -8.73 22.26 2.03
C VAL A 19 -9.31 20.85 2.00
N SER A 20 -8.96 20.08 0.97
CA SER A 20 -9.21 18.65 0.96
C SER A 20 -8.50 18.07 2.17
N VAL A 21 -9.27 17.68 3.17
CA VAL A 21 -8.75 16.98 4.36
C VAL A 21 -8.30 15.61 3.86
N ASN A 22 -7.04 15.52 3.45
CA ASN A 22 -6.42 14.25 3.13
C ASN A 22 -6.42 13.43 4.42
N HIS A 23 -7.29 12.45 4.51
CA HIS A 23 -7.26 11.46 5.58
C HIS A 23 -5.89 10.77 5.50
N LEU A 24 -5.04 11.05 6.48
CA LEU A 24 -3.73 10.42 6.61
C LEU A 24 -3.92 8.95 6.98
N ASN A 25 -4.11 8.12 5.97
CA ASN A 25 -3.98 6.67 6.13
C ASN A 25 -2.49 6.34 6.06
N ALA A 26 -2.04 5.47 6.92
CA ALA A 26 -0.62 5.26 7.12
C ALA A 26 -0.33 3.75 7.16
N CYS A 27 0.26 3.21 6.11
CA CYS A 27 0.83 1.87 6.10
C CYS A 27 2.27 1.95 5.59
N THR A 28 3.10 1.00 5.97
CA THR A 28 4.48 0.90 5.47
C THR A 28 4.78 -0.55 5.15
N ARG A 29 5.38 -0.81 4.01
CA ARG A 29 5.96 -2.09 3.63
C ARG A 29 7.44 -1.89 3.36
N VAL A 30 8.28 -2.81 3.83
CA VAL A 30 9.72 -2.88 3.55
C VAL A 30 10.14 -4.29 3.17
N VAL A 31 11.16 -4.41 2.32
CA VAL A 31 11.81 -5.69 1.99
C VAL A 31 13.27 -5.60 2.35
N TYR A 32 13.68 -6.48 3.25
CA TYR A 32 15.08 -6.70 3.60
C TYR A 32 15.68 -7.70 2.62
N GLN A 33 16.83 -7.34 2.09
CA GLN A 33 17.66 -8.19 1.25
C GLN A 33 18.97 -8.44 2.01
N GLY A 34 19.04 -9.56 2.69
CA GLY A 34 20.19 -9.98 3.53
C GLY A 34 21.21 -10.79 2.77
N ASP A 35 22.16 -11.34 3.53
CA ASP A 35 23.15 -12.28 3.01
C ASP A 35 22.52 -13.65 2.72
N ASN A 36 23.16 -14.46 1.89
CA ASN A 36 22.69 -15.81 1.50
C ASN A 36 21.24 -15.87 0.99
N ASN A 37 20.84 -14.86 0.22
CA ASN A 37 19.48 -14.74 -0.34
C ASN A 37 18.36 -14.72 0.72
N MET A 38 18.66 -14.26 1.92
CA MET A 38 17.65 -14.05 2.96
C MET A 38 16.77 -12.86 2.56
N ILE A 39 15.49 -13.10 2.32
CA ILE A 39 14.51 -12.08 1.95
C ILE A 39 13.41 -12.05 3.00
N ILE A 40 13.23 -10.89 3.63
CA ILE A 40 12.22 -10.70 4.67
C ILE A 40 11.38 -9.49 4.34
N THR A 41 10.07 -9.68 4.28
CA THR A 41 9.12 -8.58 4.09
C THR A 41 8.48 -8.18 5.40
N GLY A 42 8.60 -6.91 5.77
CA GLY A 42 7.94 -6.34 6.95
C GLY A 42 6.86 -5.34 6.58
N ARG A 43 5.76 -5.33 7.33
CA ARG A 43 4.65 -4.41 7.08
C ARG A 43 4.00 -3.89 8.36
N THR A 44 3.50 -2.63 8.34
CA THR A 44 2.60 -2.05 9.34
C THR A 44 1.21 -1.85 8.76
N MET A 45 0.16 -2.24 9.49
CA MET A 45 -1.22 -1.86 9.21
C MET A 45 -1.57 -0.67 10.08
N ASP A 46 -1.75 0.46 9.46
CA ASP A 46 -2.08 1.68 10.17
C ASP A 46 -3.46 2.17 9.71
N TRP A 47 -4.42 2.20 10.65
CA TRP A 47 -5.80 2.53 10.34
C TRP A 47 -6.49 3.27 11.50
N LYS A 48 -7.49 4.07 11.16
CA LYS A 48 -8.22 4.89 12.15
C LYS A 48 -9.01 4.06 13.17
N GLU A 49 -9.48 2.88 12.78
CA GLU A 49 -10.30 1.98 13.57
C GLU A 49 -9.74 0.56 13.61
N ASP A 50 -10.31 -0.31 14.42
CA ASP A 50 -9.98 -1.72 14.43
C ASP A 50 -10.56 -2.38 13.17
N THR A 51 -9.68 -2.93 12.36
CA THR A 51 -10.04 -3.67 11.14
C THR A 51 -10.52 -5.10 11.41
N ARG A 52 -10.61 -5.51 12.68
CA ARG A 52 -11.00 -6.87 13.10
C ARG A 52 -10.27 -7.95 12.32
N SER A 53 -8.95 -7.75 12.19
CA SER A 53 -8.10 -8.63 11.39
C SER A 53 -7.97 -10.02 12.01
N ASN A 54 -8.14 -11.03 11.18
CA ASN A 54 -7.89 -12.42 11.49
C ASN A 54 -6.78 -12.98 10.62
N ILE A 55 -6.12 -14.02 11.08
CA ILE A 55 -5.17 -14.79 10.28
C ILE A 55 -5.89 -16.02 9.75
N TRP A 56 -5.84 -16.19 8.43
CA TRP A 56 -6.44 -17.32 7.73
C TRP A 56 -5.36 -18.17 7.06
N ILE A 57 -5.55 -19.47 7.08
CA ILE A 57 -4.72 -20.43 6.35
C ILE A 57 -5.58 -21.05 5.25
N PHE A 58 -5.21 -20.83 4.01
CA PHE A 58 -5.90 -21.35 2.84
C PHE A 58 -5.09 -22.47 2.18
N PRO A 59 -5.68 -23.68 2.01
CA PRO A 59 -5.01 -24.77 1.32
C PRO A 59 -5.03 -24.57 -0.21
N ARG A 60 -4.18 -25.33 -0.89
CA ARG A 60 -4.22 -25.49 -2.35
C ARG A 60 -5.58 -26.05 -2.80
N GLY A 61 -5.94 -25.78 -4.05
CA GLY A 61 -7.08 -26.41 -4.71
C GLY A 61 -8.43 -25.80 -4.38
N MET A 62 -8.48 -24.67 -3.70
CA MET A 62 -9.72 -23.94 -3.44
C MET A 62 -10.24 -23.27 -4.72
N GLU A 63 -11.51 -23.49 -5.03
CA GLU A 63 -12.18 -22.73 -6.09
C GLU A 63 -12.45 -21.31 -5.58
N ARG A 64 -12.08 -20.34 -6.38
CA ARG A 64 -12.19 -18.92 -6.08
C ARG A 64 -12.88 -18.15 -7.19
N ASN A 65 -13.35 -16.97 -6.88
CA ASN A 65 -13.85 -16.02 -7.85
C ASN A 65 -13.40 -14.60 -7.48
N GLY A 66 -13.55 -13.66 -8.44
CA GLY A 66 -13.10 -12.28 -8.30
C GLY A 66 -13.99 -11.40 -7.41
N GLU A 67 -14.99 -11.95 -6.75
CA GLU A 67 -15.88 -11.27 -5.78
C GLU A 67 -16.61 -10.05 -6.36
N VAL A 68 -16.88 -10.06 -7.66
CA VAL A 68 -17.73 -9.07 -8.33
C VAL A 68 -19.05 -9.71 -8.74
N GLY A 69 -20.15 -8.93 -8.77
CA GLY A 69 -21.49 -9.47 -8.96
C GLY A 69 -21.77 -10.03 -10.36
N LYS A 70 -21.06 -9.56 -11.41
CA LYS A 70 -21.24 -9.98 -12.80
C LYS A 70 -19.90 -10.37 -13.40
N ASP A 71 -19.84 -11.49 -14.10
CA ASP A 71 -18.66 -12.03 -14.78
C ASP A 71 -17.35 -11.94 -13.95
N PRO A 72 -17.33 -12.51 -12.72
CA PRO A 72 -16.12 -12.53 -11.91
C PRO A 72 -15.06 -13.42 -12.53
N MET A 73 -13.80 -13.01 -12.42
CA MET A 73 -12.69 -13.93 -12.65
C MET A 73 -12.88 -15.20 -11.84
N ARG A 74 -12.44 -16.35 -12.39
CA ARG A 74 -12.48 -17.64 -11.68
C ARG A 74 -11.13 -18.31 -11.75
N TRP A 75 -10.68 -18.85 -10.64
CA TRP A 75 -9.45 -19.62 -10.57
C TRP A 75 -9.54 -20.71 -9.52
N LYS A 76 -8.58 -21.60 -9.58
CA LYS A 76 -8.33 -22.59 -8.54
C LYS A 76 -6.95 -22.33 -7.94
N SER A 77 -6.86 -22.19 -6.62
CA SER A 77 -5.60 -21.88 -5.97
C SER A 77 -4.54 -22.95 -6.27
N LYS A 78 -3.43 -22.52 -6.85
CA LYS A 78 -2.27 -23.37 -7.11
C LYS A 78 -1.44 -23.58 -5.85
N TYR A 79 -1.40 -22.55 -5.01
CA TYR A 79 -0.58 -22.51 -3.80
C TYR A 79 -1.45 -22.28 -2.57
N GLY A 80 -1.00 -22.88 -1.44
CA GLY A 80 -1.53 -22.56 -0.13
C GLY A 80 -0.94 -21.24 0.37
N SER A 81 -1.69 -20.54 1.22
CA SER A 81 -1.27 -19.23 1.73
C SER A 81 -1.70 -19.02 3.18
N VAL A 82 -0.97 -18.14 3.87
CA VAL A 82 -1.37 -17.53 5.14
C VAL A 82 -1.62 -16.06 4.88
N ILE A 83 -2.80 -15.57 5.26
CA ILE A 83 -3.16 -14.16 5.03
C ILE A 83 -3.66 -13.51 6.32
N THR A 84 -3.58 -12.18 6.34
CA THR A 84 -4.26 -11.34 7.33
C THR A 84 -5.40 -10.61 6.63
N SER A 85 -6.61 -10.76 7.18
CA SER A 85 -7.81 -10.11 6.64
C SER A 85 -7.99 -8.69 7.19
N ALA A 86 -8.80 -7.89 6.50
CA ALA A 86 -9.44 -6.72 7.07
C ALA A 86 -10.95 -6.91 6.99
N TYR A 87 -11.65 -6.67 8.10
CA TYR A 87 -13.10 -6.83 8.26
C TYR A 87 -13.62 -8.23 7.90
N ASP A 88 -12.75 -9.21 7.79
CA ASP A 88 -12.98 -10.56 7.25
C ASP A 88 -13.59 -10.63 5.84
N ILE A 89 -13.42 -9.55 5.07
CA ILE A 89 -13.90 -9.44 3.68
C ILE A 89 -12.79 -9.18 2.67
N CYS A 90 -11.59 -8.83 3.11
CA CYS A 90 -10.48 -8.46 2.24
C CYS A 90 -9.19 -9.12 2.73
N SER A 91 -8.45 -9.78 1.84
CA SER A 91 -7.06 -10.17 2.09
C SER A 91 -6.16 -8.96 1.94
N THR A 92 -5.54 -8.49 3.03
CA THR A 92 -4.72 -7.26 3.02
C THR A 92 -3.23 -7.51 3.07
N ASP A 93 -2.83 -8.70 3.52
CA ASP A 93 -1.45 -9.12 3.70
C ASP A 93 -1.38 -10.63 3.63
N GLY A 94 -0.29 -11.17 3.15
CA GLY A 94 -0.10 -12.61 3.18
C GLY A 94 1.14 -13.09 2.47
N MET A 95 1.41 -14.37 2.66
CA MET A 95 2.49 -15.09 2.02
C MET A 95 2.00 -16.46 1.57
N ASN A 96 2.40 -16.88 0.38
CA ASN A 96 2.14 -18.24 -0.07
C ASN A 96 3.33 -19.18 0.20
N GLU A 97 3.11 -20.45 0.01
CA GLU A 97 4.11 -21.50 0.25
C GLU A 97 5.34 -21.49 -0.68
N LYS A 98 5.36 -20.57 -1.66
CA LYS A 98 6.50 -20.33 -2.55
C LYS A 98 7.33 -19.13 -2.11
N GLY A 99 6.93 -18.44 -1.05
CA GLY A 99 7.60 -17.26 -0.56
C GLY A 99 7.19 -15.97 -1.28
N LEU A 100 6.13 -16.00 -2.11
CA LEU A 100 5.55 -14.77 -2.62
C LEU A 100 4.76 -14.09 -1.50
N VAL A 101 5.11 -12.84 -1.20
CA VAL A 101 4.42 -11.99 -0.22
C VAL A 101 3.65 -10.91 -0.99
N ALA A 102 2.41 -10.64 -0.58
CA ALA A 102 1.58 -9.59 -1.15
C ALA A 102 1.01 -8.69 -0.06
N ASN A 103 1.03 -7.38 -0.28
CA ASN A 103 0.60 -6.38 0.68
C ASN A 103 -0.26 -5.32 -0.01
N LEU A 104 -1.45 -5.07 0.50
CA LEU A 104 -2.39 -4.07 0.01
C LEU A 104 -2.38 -2.86 0.95
N LEU A 105 -2.09 -1.67 0.42
CA LEU A 105 -2.00 -0.43 1.17
C LEU A 105 -2.95 0.61 0.58
N TRP A 106 -3.29 1.61 1.38
CA TRP A 106 -4.11 2.73 0.92
C TRP A 106 -3.28 3.70 0.06
N LEU A 107 -3.83 4.09 -1.10
CA LEU A 107 -3.31 5.16 -1.95
C LEU A 107 -4.46 6.08 -2.33
N ALA A 108 -4.45 7.32 -1.84
CA ALA A 108 -5.57 8.24 -2.06
C ALA A 108 -5.75 8.62 -3.54
N GLU A 109 -4.68 8.59 -4.30
CA GLU A 109 -4.62 8.90 -5.73
C GLU A 109 -5.10 7.76 -6.62
N SER A 110 -5.33 6.56 -6.07
CA SER A 110 -5.81 5.41 -6.88
C SER A 110 -7.16 5.72 -7.52
N SER A 111 -7.19 5.51 -8.83
CA SER A 111 -8.37 5.70 -9.68
C SER A 111 -8.45 4.54 -10.66
N TYR A 112 -9.39 3.64 -10.42
CA TYR A 112 -9.57 2.42 -11.24
C TYR A 112 -10.35 2.72 -12.52
N PRO A 113 -10.15 1.91 -13.58
CA PRO A 113 -10.96 2.02 -14.79
C PRO A 113 -12.44 1.77 -14.47
N GLN A 114 -13.33 2.43 -15.20
CA GLN A 114 -14.74 2.08 -15.12
C GLN A 114 -14.99 0.74 -15.80
N TRP A 115 -15.33 -0.26 -14.99
CA TRP A 115 -15.66 -1.58 -15.53
C TRP A 115 -17.02 -1.54 -16.25
N ASN A 116 -17.00 -1.92 -17.53
CA ASN A 116 -18.17 -1.94 -18.39
C ASN A 116 -18.81 -3.34 -18.54
N GLY A 117 -18.22 -4.36 -17.92
CA GLY A 117 -18.66 -5.74 -17.97
C GLY A 117 -18.28 -6.49 -19.26
N GLU A 118 -17.34 -5.97 -20.05
CA GLU A 118 -16.84 -6.63 -21.26
C GLU A 118 -15.71 -7.63 -20.97
N ARG A 119 -15.01 -7.45 -19.86
CA ARG A 119 -13.91 -8.32 -19.42
C ARG A 119 -14.20 -8.88 -18.03
N PRO A 120 -13.66 -10.07 -17.70
CA PRO A 120 -13.71 -10.57 -16.34
C PRO A 120 -13.15 -9.57 -15.34
N ALA A 121 -13.74 -9.51 -14.15
CA ALA A 121 -13.31 -8.57 -13.15
C ALA A 121 -12.88 -9.24 -11.84
N LEU A 122 -11.95 -8.56 -11.16
CA LEU A 122 -11.39 -8.90 -9.86
C LEU A 122 -11.62 -7.74 -8.90
N SER A 123 -12.34 -7.98 -7.80
CA SER A 123 -12.44 -7.00 -6.72
C SER A 123 -11.07 -6.75 -6.08
N ILE A 124 -10.82 -5.51 -5.70
CA ILE A 124 -9.62 -5.16 -4.92
C ILE A 124 -9.54 -5.94 -3.60
N ALA A 125 -10.66 -6.39 -3.04
CA ALA A 125 -10.69 -7.21 -1.83
C ALA A 125 -10.08 -8.61 -2.06
N ALA A 126 -10.18 -9.14 -3.27
CA ALA A 126 -9.61 -10.43 -3.67
C ALA A 126 -8.23 -10.32 -4.34
N TRP A 127 -7.69 -9.12 -4.55
CA TRP A 127 -6.48 -8.91 -5.35
C TRP A 127 -5.22 -9.56 -4.73
N VAL A 128 -4.99 -9.38 -3.43
CA VAL A 128 -3.90 -10.09 -2.71
C VAL A 128 -4.06 -11.59 -2.84
N GLN A 129 -5.27 -12.11 -2.63
CA GLN A 129 -5.54 -13.55 -2.69
C GLN A 129 -5.28 -14.11 -4.09
N TYR A 130 -5.67 -13.38 -5.14
CA TYR A 130 -5.39 -13.78 -6.52
C TYR A 130 -3.90 -13.93 -6.80
N MET A 131 -3.08 -12.97 -6.32
CA MET A 131 -1.62 -13.04 -6.46
C MET A 131 -1.05 -14.25 -5.73
N LEU A 132 -1.41 -14.45 -4.47
CA LEU A 132 -0.89 -15.54 -3.65
C LEU A 132 -1.33 -16.93 -4.14
N ASP A 133 -2.54 -17.04 -4.67
CA ASP A 133 -3.08 -18.31 -5.17
C ASP A 133 -2.42 -18.77 -6.49
N ASN A 134 -1.97 -17.83 -7.33
CA ASN A 134 -1.64 -18.16 -8.71
C ASN A 134 -0.14 -18.09 -9.04
N PHE A 135 0.66 -17.29 -8.35
CA PHE A 135 2.03 -17.00 -8.74
C PHE A 135 3.05 -17.44 -7.68
N ALA A 136 4.19 -17.94 -8.14
CA ALA A 136 5.33 -18.28 -7.29
C ALA A 136 6.34 -17.14 -7.21
N THR A 137 6.42 -16.31 -8.26
CA THR A 137 7.41 -15.23 -8.39
C THR A 137 6.76 -13.92 -8.81
N VAL A 138 7.49 -12.82 -8.59
CA VAL A 138 7.10 -11.48 -9.05
C VAL A 138 7.02 -11.44 -10.57
N ASP A 139 8.01 -12.01 -11.28
CA ASP A 139 8.02 -12.07 -12.74
C ASP A 139 6.76 -12.74 -13.33
N GLU A 140 6.33 -13.89 -12.74
CA GLU A 140 5.11 -14.58 -13.16
C GLU A 140 3.87 -13.69 -13.02
N ALA A 141 3.77 -12.99 -11.88
CA ALA A 141 2.64 -12.12 -11.60
C ALA A 141 2.61 -10.89 -12.51
N VAL A 142 3.76 -10.23 -12.72
CA VAL A 142 3.89 -9.10 -13.63
C VAL A 142 3.53 -9.50 -15.05
N ALA A 143 4.11 -10.60 -15.56
CA ALA A 143 3.83 -11.09 -16.91
C ALA A 143 2.35 -11.44 -17.14
N GLU A 144 1.63 -11.89 -16.10
CA GLU A 144 0.18 -12.15 -16.22
C GLU A 144 -0.62 -10.85 -16.24
N VAL A 145 -0.32 -9.91 -15.34
CA VAL A 145 -1.04 -8.64 -15.26
C VAL A 145 -0.83 -7.78 -16.52
N GLU A 146 0.38 -7.81 -17.10
CA GLU A 146 0.70 -7.11 -18.37
C GLU A 146 -0.12 -7.60 -19.57
N LYS A 147 -0.64 -8.83 -19.55
CA LYS A 147 -1.56 -9.32 -20.60
C LYS A 147 -2.86 -8.53 -20.65
N ASN A 148 -3.18 -7.81 -19.58
CA ASN A 148 -4.35 -6.94 -19.46
C ASN A 148 -5.68 -7.65 -19.85
N THR A 149 -5.89 -8.87 -19.33
CA THR A 149 -7.04 -9.73 -19.67
C THR A 149 -8.24 -9.57 -18.74
N PHE A 150 -8.08 -8.86 -17.63
CA PHE A 150 -9.12 -8.60 -16.65
C PHE A 150 -9.03 -7.17 -16.11
N ASP A 151 -10.10 -6.72 -15.48
CA ASP A 151 -10.14 -5.43 -14.80
C ASP A 151 -10.11 -5.61 -13.28
N VAL A 152 -9.31 -4.79 -12.57
CA VAL A 152 -9.42 -4.66 -11.12
C VAL A 152 -10.47 -3.60 -10.80
N VAL A 153 -11.43 -3.94 -9.96
CA VAL A 153 -12.58 -3.10 -9.64
C VAL A 153 -12.53 -2.69 -8.17
N SER A 154 -12.69 -1.41 -7.91
CA SER A 154 -12.81 -0.90 -6.54
C SER A 154 -14.14 -1.31 -5.92
N ASP A 155 -14.13 -1.38 -4.60
CA ASP A 155 -15.30 -1.73 -3.80
C ASP A 155 -15.60 -0.66 -2.76
N MET A 156 -16.83 -0.62 -2.28
CA MET A 156 -17.24 0.29 -1.22
C MET A 156 -16.61 -0.13 0.11
N MET A 157 -16.09 0.85 0.85
CA MET A 157 -15.65 0.59 2.23
C MET A 157 -16.81 0.06 3.08
N PRO A 158 -16.55 -0.80 4.09
CA PRO A 158 -17.59 -1.39 4.92
C PRO A 158 -18.51 -0.39 5.62
N ASP A 159 -18.02 0.82 5.87
CA ASP A 159 -18.81 1.91 6.45
C ASP A 159 -19.73 2.62 5.43
N GLY A 160 -19.66 2.22 4.15
CA GLY A 160 -20.46 2.78 3.06
C GLY A 160 -20.15 4.24 2.70
N THR A 161 -19.07 4.80 3.22
CA THR A 161 -18.79 6.25 3.07
C THR A 161 -18.04 6.62 1.79
N ARG A 162 -17.25 5.69 1.25
CA ARG A 162 -16.40 5.94 0.07
C ARG A 162 -15.94 4.65 -0.60
N MET A 163 -15.52 4.75 -1.84
CA MET A 163 -14.80 3.67 -2.52
C MET A 163 -13.41 3.48 -1.90
N ALA A 164 -12.95 2.25 -1.84
CA ALA A 164 -11.60 1.95 -1.42
C ALA A 164 -10.60 2.33 -2.52
N THR A 165 -9.53 3.02 -2.15
CA THR A 165 -8.44 3.39 -3.05
C THR A 165 -7.16 2.77 -2.54
N LEU A 166 -6.68 1.74 -3.23
CA LEU A 166 -5.60 0.89 -2.76
C LEU A 166 -4.55 0.70 -3.86
N HIS A 167 -3.34 0.36 -3.47
CA HIS A 167 -2.30 -0.14 -4.35
C HIS A 167 -1.67 -1.41 -3.77
N LEU A 168 -1.13 -2.23 -4.63
CA LEU A 168 -0.60 -3.54 -4.26
C LEU A 168 0.91 -3.57 -4.42
N SER A 169 1.62 -4.19 -3.48
CA SER A 169 3.00 -4.61 -3.68
C SER A 169 3.14 -6.11 -3.52
N ILE A 170 4.03 -6.70 -4.29
CA ILE A 170 4.47 -8.07 -4.13
C ILE A 170 6.00 -8.14 -4.02
N SER A 171 6.49 -9.16 -3.33
CA SER A 171 7.92 -9.52 -3.27
C SER A 171 8.06 -11.04 -3.20
N ASP A 172 9.18 -11.57 -3.68
CA ASP A 172 9.42 -13.01 -3.67
C ASP A 172 10.75 -13.40 -3.03
N ALA A 173 10.99 -14.70 -2.95
CA ALA A 173 12.19 -15.28 -2.34
C ALA A 173 13.50 -14.94 -3.10
N THR A 174 13.44 -14.34 -4.29
CA THR A 174 14.63 -13.87 -5.02
C THR A 174 14.98 -12.42 -4.69
N GLY A 175 14.14 -11.75 -3.88
CA GLY A 175 14.24 -10.33 -3.55
C GLY A 175 13.69 -9.42 -4.63
N ASP A 176 12.98 -9.98 -5.60
CA ASP A 176 12.31 -9.17 -6.62
C ASP A 176 11.05 -8.53 -6.07
N ASN A 177 10.66 -7.38 -6.63
CA ASN A 177 9.57 -6.56 -6.13
C ASN A 177 8.79 -5.92 -7.28
N ALA A 178 7.47 -5.90 -7.15
CA ALA A 178 6.62 -5.09 -7.99
C ALA A 178 5.57 -4.32 -7.18
N ILE A 179 5.23 -3.12 -7.65
CA ILE A 179 4.18 -2.26 -7.11
C ILE A 179 3.23 -1.95 -8.25
N PHE A 180 1.93 -2.12 -7.99
CA PHE A 180 0.86 -1.93 -8.95
C PHE A 180 -0.02 -0.78 -8.47
N GLU A 181 -0.07 0.29 -9.24
CA GLU A 181 -0.86 1.49 -8.97
C GLU A 181 -1.84 1.77 -10.11
N TYR A 182 -3.09 2.03 -9.78
CA TYR A 182 -4.06 2.55 -10.76
C TYR A 182 -4.14 4.06 -10.61
N VAL A 183 -3.65 4.80 -11.59
CA VAL A 183 -3.67 6.27 -11.63
C VAL A 183 -4.39 6.73 -12.90
N ASP A 184 -5.37 7.60 -12.77
CA ASP A 184 -6.21 8.07 -13.89
C ASP A 184 -6.80 6.93 -14.74
N GLY A 185 -7.21 5.84 -14.09
CA GLY A 185 -7.78 4.67 -14.74
C GLY A 185 -6.79 3.78 -15.49
N LYS A 186 -5.49 4.02 -15.34
CA LYS A 186 -4.42 3.23 -15.97
C LYS A 186 -3.60 2.51 -14.91
N LEU A 187 -3.18 1.31 -15.24
CA LEU A 187 -2.28 0.53 -14.39
C LEU A 187 -0.83 0.91 -14.69
N ASP A 188 -0.13 1.38 -13.67
CA ASP A 188 1.31 1.56 -13.66
C ASP A 188 1.95 0.43 -12.86
N ILE A 189 2.97 -0.23 -13.44
CA ILE A 189 3.69 -1.34 -12.83
C ILE A 189 5.15 -0.91 -12.62
N HIS A 190 5.53 -0.75 -11.35
CA HIS A 190 6.90 -0.46 -10.96
C HIS A 190 7.59 -1.78 -10.57
N HIS A 191 8.48 -2.30 -11.41
CA HIS A 191 9.11 -3.59 -11.24
C HIS A 191 10.63 -3.46 -11.11
N SER A 192 11.18 -3.76 -9.95
CA SER A 192 12.63 -3.77 -9.70
C SER A 192 12.96 -4.32 -8.31
N LYS A 193 14.06 -5.04 -8.20
CA LYS A 193 14.66 -5.44 -6.90
C LYS A 193 15.01 -4.26 -5.99
N ALA A 194 15.21 -3.08 -6.55
CA ALA A 194 15.50 -1.86 -5.81
C ALA A 194 14.28 -1.26 -5.09
N TYR A 195 13.07 -1.67 -5.45
CA TYR A 195 11.83 -1.11 -4.90
C TYR A 195 11.43 -1.78 -3.58
N GLN A 196 12.30 -1.62 -2.59
CA GLN A 196 12.19 -2.28 -1.29
C GLN A 196 11.15 -1.65 -0.35
N VAL A 197 10.65 -0.46 -0.63
CA VAL A 197 9.75 0.28 0.26
C VAL A 197 8.51 0.73 -0.50
N MET A 198 7.35 0.62 0.15
CA MET A 198 6.11 1.23 -0.29
C MET A 198 5.37 1.78 0.95
N THR A 199 4.81 2.97 0.82
CA THR A 199 3.91 3.54 1.86
C THR A 199 2.56 3.90 1.22
N ASN A 200 1.98 5.03 1.55
CA ASN A 200 0.72 5.49 0.98
C ASN A 200 0.97 6.61 -0.05
N SER A 201 0.20 7.70 0.03
CA SER A 201 0.39 8.89 -0.84
C SER A 201 1.74 9.59 -0.62
N PRO A 202 2.31 10.18 -1.65
CA PRO A 202 1.83 10.21 -3.03
C PRO A 202 2.12 8.92 -3.82
N VAL A 203 1.78 8.90 -5.11
CA VAL A 203 2.12 7.80 -6.05
C VAL A 203 3.62 7.49 -6.02
N PHE A 204 3.99 6.28 -6.37
CA PHE A 204 5.32 5.72 -6.13
C PHE A 204 6.45 6.53 -6.75
N ASP A 205 6.32 7.01 -7.98
CA ASP A 205 7.34 7.86 -8.63
C ASP A 205 7.62 9.15 -7.86
N GLN A 206 6.59 9.75 -7.27
CA GLN A 206 6.76 10.94 -6.44
C GLN A 206 7.42 10.60 -5.09
N GLN A 207 7.17 9.40 -4.54
CA GLN A 207 7.87 8.94 -3.35
C GLN A 207 9.36 8.74 -3.62
N LEU A 208 9.73 8.19 -4.76
CA LEU A 208 11.13 8.05 -5.19
C LEU A 208 11.82 9.43 -5.33
N ALA A 209 11.14 10.39 -5.96
CA ALA A 209 11.68 11.76 -6.11
C ALA A 209 11.89 12.45 -4.76
N LEU A 210 10.97 12.26 -3.80
CA LEU A 210 11.11 12.79 -2.44
C LEU A 210 12.26 12.12 -1.68
N ASP A 211 12.45 10.82 -1.83
CA ASP A 211 13.55 10.08 -1.23
C ASP A 211 14.91 10.58 -1.75
N ASP A 212 15.03 10.78 -3.06
CA ASP A 212 16.22 11.34 -3.68
C ASP A 212 16.53 12.77 -3.19
N TYR A 213 15.48 13.61 -3.05
CA TYR A 213 15.65 14.94 -2.47
C TYR A 213 16.24 14.87 -1.04
N TRP A 214 15.68 14.01 -0.18
CA TRP A 214 16.16 13.87 1.19
C TRP A 214 17.56 13.27 1.29
N LYS A 215 17.92 12.32 0.43
CA LYS A 215 19.29 11.79 0.33
C LYS A 215 20.30 12.91 0.04
N ASN A 216 19.94 13.82 -0.84
CA ASN A 216 20.84 14.92 -1.24
C ASN A 216 21.02 16.00 -0.16
N ILE A 217 20.02 16.26 0.69
CA ILE A 217 20.08 17.35 1.69
C ILE A 217 20.43 16.88 3.09
N GLY A 218 20.15 15.63 3.46
CA GLY A 218 20.25 15.19 4.85
C GLY A 218 21.10 13.97 5.08
N GLY A 219 20.91 12.95 4.27
CA GLY A 219 21.59 11.67 4.43
C GLY A 219 21.45 11.13 5.86
N THR A 220 22.58 10.86 6.53
CA THR A 220 22.62 10.36 7.91
C THR A 220 22.41 11.43 8.99
N THR A 221 22.45 12.70 8.62
CA THR A 221 22.38 13.81 9.58
C THR A 221 20.96 14.27 9.85
N PHE A 222 20.07 14.17 8.86
CA PHE A 222 18.73 14.70 8.94
C PHE A 222 17.74 13.86 8.14
N LEU A 223 16.70 13.36 8.80
CA LEU A 223 15.59 12.62 8.20
C LEU A 223 14.26 13.25 8.58
N PRO A 224 13.23 13.20 7.70
CA PRO A 224 11.91 13.73 8.02
C PRO A 224 11.24 12.88 9.12
N GLY A 225 10.65 13.53 10.13
CA GLY A 225 10.22 12.89 11.37
C GLY A 225 8.70 12.72 11.54
N THR A 226 7.87 13.20 10.60
CA THR A 226 6.40 13.12 10.78
C THR A 226 5.84 11.74 10.45
N ASN A 227 4.54 11.53 10.76
CA ASN A 227 3.83 10.30 10.42
C ASN A 227 3.27 10.30 8.99
N ARG A 228 3.54 11.34 8.20
CA ARG A 228 3.12 11.38 6.80
C ARG A 228 3.75 10.23 6.00
N ALA A 229 3.03 9.73 5.02
CA ALA A 229 3.48 8.60 4.20
C ALA A 229 4.82 8.86 3.53
N ALA A 230 5.01 10.03 2.93
CA ALA A 230 6.27 10.42 2.31
C ALA A 230 7.45 10.43 3.28
N ASP A 231 7.26 10.95 4.50
CA ASP A 231 8.30 10.98 5.53
C ASP A 231 8.64 9.56 6.03
N ARG A 232 7.62 8.69 6.14
CA ARG A 232 7.83 7.29 6.51
C ARG A 232 8.54 6.52 5.39
N PHE A 233 8.25 6.82 4.12
CA PHE A 233 8.94 6.25 2.98
C PHE A 233 10.45 6.53 3.06
N VAL A 234 10.82 7.79 3.24
CA VAL A 234 12.24 8.21 3.36
C VAL A 234 12.92 7.51 4.55
N ARG A 235 12.28 7.50 5.74
CA ARG A 235 12.86 6.79 6.89
C ARG A 235 12.99 5.29 6.67
N ALA A 236 11.97 4.66 6.10
CA ALA A 236 11.99 3.23 5.78
C ALA A 236 13.10 2.91 4.78
N SER A 237 13.24 3.71 3.71
CA SER A 237 14.29 3.56 2.69
C SER A 237 15.68 3.71 3.29
N PHE A 238 15.87 4.68 4.18
CA PHE A 238 17.14 4.86 4.87
C PHE A 238 17.45 3.65 5.77
N TYR A 239 16.52 3.29 6.67
CA TYR A 239 16.81 2.27 7.70
C TYR A 239 16.90 0.87 7.12
N ILE A 240 16.10 0.48 6.11
CA ILE A 240 16.19 -0.86 5.52
C ILE A 240 17.57 -1.11 4.85
N ASN A 241 18.20 -0.03 4.38
CA ASN A 241 19.53 -0.09 3.81
C ASN A 241 20.67 0.08 4.85
N ALA A 242 20.37 0.69 6.01
CA ALA A 242 21.33 0.94 7.07
C ALA A 242 21.48 -0.20 8.09
N ILE A 243 20.47 -1.09 8.20
CA ILE A 243 20.58 -2.26 9.08
C ILE A 243 21.57 -3.28 8.55
N PRO A 244 22.24 -4.06 9.45
CA PRO A 244 23.26 -5.01 9.02
C PRO A 244 22.66 -6.10 8.12
N LYS A 245 23.41 -6.46 7.09
CA LYS A 245 23.17 -7.69 6.33
C LYS A 245 23.72 -8.86 7.14
N THR A 246 22.96 -9.93 7.28
CA THR A 246 23.31 -11.06 8.13
C THR A 246 22.67 -12.34 7.63
N GLU A 247 23.29 -13.48 7.97
CA GLU A 247 22.77 -14.83 7.74
C GLU A 247 21.94 -15.34 8.94
N ASP A 248 21.99 -14.63 10.09
CA ASP A 248 21.23 -15.01 11.26
C ASP A 248 19.80 -14.51 11.16
N THR A 249 18.87 -15.42 10.89
CA THR A 249 17.43 -15.15 10.73
C THR A 249 16.85 -14.38 11.91
N ARG A 250 17.25 -14.70 13.15
CA ARG A 250 16.72 -14.01 14.34
C ARG A 250 17.13 -12.55 14.37
N THR A 251 18.40 -12.27 14.07
CA THR A 251 18.92 -10.90 13.98
C THR A 251 18.26 -10.14 12.83
N ALA A 252 18.11 -10.78 11.67
CA ALA A 252 17.45 -10.18 10.51
C ALA A 252 15.98 -9.82 10.82
N LEU A 253 15.21 -10.75 11.39
CA LEU A 253 13.82 -10.51 11.80
C LEU A 253 13.73 -9.36 12.82
N ALA A 254 14.59 -9.33 13.84
CA ALA A 254 14.64 -8.27 14.84
C ALA A 254 14.95 -6.90 14.21
N SER A 255 15.87 -6.88 13.23
CA SER A 255 16.26 -5.67 12.49
C SER A 255 15.11 -5.14 11.64
N VAL A 256 14.42 -6.01 10.89
CA VAL A 256 13.23 -5.63 10.12
C VAL A 256 12.13 -5.12 11.04
N PHE A 257 11.86 -5.79 12.17
CA PHE A 257 10.92 -5.28 13.18
C PHE A 257 11.31 -3.89 13.70
N SER A 258 12.60 -3.61 13.85
CA SER A 258 13.08 -2.30 14.30
C SER A 258 12.80 -1.21 13.26
N VAL A 259 12.98 -1.52 11.98
CA VAL A 259 12.64 -0.59 10.88
C VAL A 259 11.16 -0.27 10.87
N ILE A 260 10.29 -1.29 10.86
CA ILE A 260 8.83 -1.06 10.81
C ILE A 260 8.28 -0.43 12.11
N ARG A 261 8.94 -0.61 13.26
CA ARG A 261 8.61 0.13 14.49
C ARG A 261 8.93 1.62 14.34
N ASN A 262 10.05 1.98 13.72
CA ASN A 262 10.41 3.38 13.48
C ASN A 262 9.41 4.10 12.58
N THR A 263 8.79 3.40 11.65
CA THR A 263 7.78 3.91 10.73
C THR A 263 6.34 3.73 11.23
N SER A 264 6.15 3.13 12.41
CA SER A 264 4.84 2.95 13.02
C SER A 264 4.24 4.27 13.50
N VAL A 265 2.92 4.34 13.43
CA VAL A 265 2.16 5.49 13.93
C VAL A 265 1.73 5.21 15.36
N PRO A 266 2.00 6.13 16.32
CA PRO A 266 1.59 5.96 17.70
C PRO A 266 0.09 5.74 17.86
N PHE A 267 -0.29 4.86 18.79
CA PHE A 267 -1.70 4.56 19.04
C PHE A 267 -2.43 5.79 19.60
N GLY A 268 -3.60 6.11 19.01
CA GLY A 268 -4.44 7.21 19.46
C GLY A 268 -3.92 8.61 19.10
N ILE A 269 -2.94 8.70 18.17
CA ILE A 269 -2.43 9.99 17.74
C ILE A 269 -3.56 10.87 17.17
N SER A 270 -3.57 12.12 17.60
CA SER A 270 -4.47 13.13 17.04
C SER A 270 -3.76 14.48 16.96
N THR A 271 -4.24 15.32 16.05
CA THR A 271 -3.84 16.73 15.96
C THR A 271 -5.08 17.61 16.12
N PRO A 272 -4.94 18.91 16.45
CA PRO A 272 -6.08 19.80 16.64
C PRO A 272 -7.10 19.76 15.50
N ASP A 273 -6.60 19.63 14.26
CA ASP A 273 -7.44 19.65 13.05
C ASP A 273 -7.84 18.25 12.56
N GLN A 274 -7.24 17.19 13.10
CA GLN A 274 -7.45 15.81 12.67
C GLN A 274 -7.42 14.87 13.89
N PRO A 275 -8.54 14.74 14.61
CA PRO A 275 -8.64 13.77 15.69
C PRO A 275 -8.68 12.34 15.12
N ASN A 276 -8.07 11.40 15.84
CA ASN A 276 -8.07 9.99 15.51
C ASN A 276 -7.55 9.68 14.09
N ILE A 277 -6.38 10.20 13.78
CA ILE A 277 -5.63 9.82 12.58
C ILE A 277 -5.32 8.32 12.65
N SER A 278 -4.84 7.69 11.59
CA SER A 278 -4.41 6.28 11.60
C SER A 278 -3.43 5.97 12.73
N SER A 279 -3.60 4.81 13.35
CA SER A 279 -2.64 4.23 14.31
C SER A 279 -2.20 2.86 13.85
N THR A 280 -0.97 2.45 14.15
CA THR A 280 -0.51 1.09 13.85
C THR A 280 -1.30 0.07 14.67
N ARG A 281 -2.11 -0.75 14.00
CA ARG A 281 -2.95 -1.79 14.60
C ARG A 281 -2.17 -3.09 14.81
N TRP A 282 -1.44 -3.49 13.78
CA TRP A 282 -0.60 -4.69 13.83
C TRP A 282 0.60 -4.57 12.86
N ARG A 283 1.49 -5.54 12.97
CA ARG A 283 2.68 -5.68 12.12
C ARG A 283 2.83 -7.14 11.73
N THR A 284 3.28 -7.37 10.50
CA THR A 284 3.69 -8.68 10.01
C THR A 284 5.16 -8.63 9.59
N VAL A 285 5.82 -9.76 9.73
CA VAL A 285 7.14 -10.03 9.17
C VAL A 285 7.11 -11.43 8.59
N SER A 286 7.37 -11.53 7.28
CA SER A 286 7.34 -12.76 6.49
C SER A 286 8.76 -13.10 6.04
N ASP A 287 9.21 -14.31 6.36
CA ASP A 287 10.54 -14.86 6.07
C ASP A 287 10.43 -16.08 5.13
#